data_ddfa07f227e73e0c695cb424a37e3be8
#
_entry.id   ddfa07f227e73e0c695cb424a37e3be8
#
_cell.length_a   1.000
_cell.length_b   1.000
_cell.length_c   1.000
_cell.angle_alpha   90.00
_cell.angle_beta   90.00
_cell.angle_gamma   90.00
#
_symmetry.space_group_name_H-M   'P 1'
#
loop_
_entity.id
_entity.type
_entity.pdbx_description
1 polymer ?
#
loop_
_entity_poly.entity_id
_entity_poly.type
_entity_poly.pdbx_seq_one_letter_code
_entity_poly.pdbx_strand_id
1 'polypeptide(L)'
;MAHKITLAYGGGDLSIAVPEGVMCEEFKAETAKKPAGIESLRDALVSAGLESFLSSPPLVIVNDGYRNTPTAKILEWLAQIAPLVIDRATFLIATGAHSAPTDQHLRTIFGSLYDRVSSRVHYHDAKNLESMTPVGTDRFGEDVLVNSLLLNHERIVVIGSVEPHYFAGFTGGRKGIFPGICDLRTIERNHNMADSLAAQPMKLERNPVAVHLDSLLELIDQSKVFSIQVVMDSTDTIAGIFCGNLRDSFHEATKLARQIYACEFEEPYDVCLCELLPPLDDNLYQVQKALENCQLAVRDGGACVVVAACKGGIGSDHFFKLAEIWDRTRNRATDGVPRFGSHKLARVNAMSGRIMVGLYSELPVKTGRQVYYEKIDNLEMFLGTRLGSGARVAVVRNAGHTVLIPNTH
;
A
#
# COMPACT_ATOMS: atom_id res chain seq x y z
N MET A 1 -31.09 -2.87 -25.48
CA MET A 1 -30.58 -4.18 -24.99
C MET A 1 -29.88 -3.93 -23.67
N ALA A 2 -30.16 -4.73 -22.66
CA ALA A 2 -29.45 -4.61 -21.37
C ALA A 2 -27.93 -4.73 -21.60
N HIS A 3 -27.18 -3.76 -21.13
CA HIS A 3 -25.72 -3.79 -21.14
C HIS A 3 -25.25 -4.83 -20.10
N LYS A 4 -24.23 -5.63 -20.45
CA LYS A 4 -23.66 -6.61 -19.52
C LYS A 4 -22.26 -6.21 -19.12
N ILE A 5 -21.99 -6.27 -17.81
CA ILE A 5 -20.65 -6.13 -17.23
C ILE A 5 -20.17 -7.52 -16.84
N THR A 6 -18.95 -7.88 -17.20
CA THR A 6 -18.32 -9.11 -16.74
C THR A 6 -17.19 -8.75 -15.77
N LEU A 7 -17.17 -9.30 -14.57
CA LEU A 7 -16.15 -9.11 -13.53
C LEU A 7 -15.50 -10.45 -13.20
N ALA A 8 -14.21 -10.45 -12.88
CA ALA A 8 -13.55 -11.61 -12.32
C ALA A 8 -14.05 -11.85 -10.87
N TYR A 9 -14.33 -13.11 -10.53
CA TYR A 9 -14.83 -13.49 -9.20
C TYR A 9 -14.49 -14.94 -8.87
N GLY A 10 -13.76 -15.17 -7.78
CA GLY A 10 -13.50 -16.51 -7.25
C GLY A 10 -12.76 -17.47 -8.18
N GLY A 11 -12.04 -16.95 -9.18
CA GLY A 11 -11.34 -17.70 -10.21
C GLY A 11 -12.14 -17.98 -11.48
N GLY A 12 -13.32 -17.37 -11.62
CA GLY A 12 -14.17 -17.39 -12.81
C GLY A 12 -14.70 -16.01 -13.18
N ASP A 13 -15.63 -15.97 -14.12
CA ASP A 13 -16.29 -14.77 -14.59
C ASP A 13 -17.71 -14.63 -14.02
N LEU A 14 -18.04 -13.45 -13.53
CA LEU A 14 -19.35 -13.04 -13.06
C LEU A 14 -19.97 -12.06 -14.06
N SER A 15 -21.00 -12.47 -14.78
CA SER A 15 -21.73 -11.61 -15.72
C SER A 15 -22.93 -10.97 -15.04
N ILE A 16 -23.09 -9.66 -15.16
CA ILE A 16 -24.11 -8.85 -14.48
C ILE A 16 -24.86 -8.03 -15.53
N ALA A 17 -26.19 -8.17 -15.57
CA ALA A 17 -27.02 -7.31 -16.39
C ALA A 17 -27.22 -5.95 -15.71
N VAL A 18 -27.01 -4.87 -16.46
CA VAL A 18 -27.21 -3.51 -15.98
C VAL A 18 -28.57 -3.00 -16.46
N PRO A 19 -29.35 -2.28 -15.62
CA PRO A 19 -30.64 -1.72 -16.01
C PRO A 19 -30.53 -0.82 -17.24
N GLU A 20 -31.57 -0.77 -18.04
CA GLU A 20 -31.62 0.09 -19.23
C GLU A 20 -31.58 1.58 -18.86
N GLY A 21 -30.84 2.37 -19.63
CA GLY A 21 -30.65 3.79 -19.39
C GLY A 21 -29.59 4.14 -18.33
N VAL A 22 -28.90 3.17 -17.76
CA VAL A 22 -27.75 3.39 -16.87
C VAL A 22 -26.49 3.57 -17.69
N MET A 23 -25.71 4.58 -17.36
CA MET A 23 -24.41 4.88 -17.98
C MET A 23 -23.31 4.14 -17.21
N CYS A 24 -22.51 3.33 -17.91
CA CYS A 24 -21.37 2.62 -17.35
C CYS A 24 -20.06 3.16 -17.89
N GLU A 25 -19.14 3.43 -17.00
CA GLU A 25 -17.78 3.84 -17.34
C GLU A 25 -16.78 2.90 -16.69
N GLU A 26 -15.81 2.42 -17.47
CA GLU A 26 -14.81 1.45 -17.01
C GLU A 26 -13.47 2.15 -16.74
N PHE A 27 -12.89 1.83 -15.57
CA PHE A 27 -11.60 2.34 -15.13
C PHE A 27 -10.64 1.19 -14.90
N LYS A 28 -9.41 1.36 -15.38
CA LYS A 28 -8.34 0.38 -15.23
C LYS A 28 -6.99 1.09 -15.16
N ALA A 29 -6.15 0.68 -14.23
CA ALA A 29 -4.76 1.14 -14.17
C ALA A 29 -4.01 0.82 -15.46
N GLU A 30 -3.13 1.72 -15.87
CA GLU A 30 -2.30 1.57 -17.06
C GLU A 30 -1.25 0.47 -16.88
N THR A 31 -0.77 -0.05 -18.00
CA THR A 31 0.38 -0.95 -18.02
C THR A 31 1.62 -0.24 -18.56
N ALA A 32 2.79 -0.75 -18.21
CA ALA A 32 4.05 -0.17 -18.65
C ALA A 32 4.19 -0.24 -20.17
N LYS A 33 4.27 0.90 -20.83
CA LYS A 33 4.49 0.98 -22.29
C LYS A 33 5.86 0.41 -22.68
N LYS A 34 6.85 0.57 -21.80
CA LYS A 34 8.21 0.06 -21.99
C LYS A 34 8.71 -0.50 -20.65
N PRO A 35 8.80 -1.82 -20.49
CA PRO A 35 9.34 -2.44 -19.27
C PRO A 35 10.78 -1.99 -19.00
N ALA A 36 11.08 -1.67 -17.74
CA ALA A 36 12.45 -1.40 -17.31
C ALA A 36 13.19 -2.70 -17.01
N GLY A 37 14.44 -2.76 -17.45
CA GLY A 37 15.31 -3.92 -17.30
C GLY A 37 16.62 -3.59 -16.60
N ILE A 38 17.57 -4.54 -16.67
CA ILE A 38 18.88 -4.40 -16.05
C ILE A 38 19.65 -3.16 -16.57
N GLU A 39 19.53 -2.82 -17.86
CA GLU A 39 20.18 -1.64 -18.42
C GLU A 39 19.54 -0.35 -17.86
N SER A 40 18.22 -0.33 -17.66
CA SER A 40 17.56 0.82 -17.02
C SER A 40 18.06 1.03 -15.57
N LEU A 41 18.32 -0.05 -14.84
CA LEU A 41 18.92 0.03 -13.51
C LEU A 41 20.37 0.54 -13.61
N ARG A 42 21.17 0.01 -14.54
CA ARG A 42 22.56 0.43 -14.77
C ARG A 42 22.64 1.94 -15.03
N ASP A 43 21.85 2.43 -15.98
CA ASP A 43 21.83 3.83 -16.36
C ASP A 43 21.42 4.74 -15.17
N ALA A 44 20.40 4.32 -14.42
CA ALA A 44 19.93 5.05 -13.25
C ALA A 44 20.99 5.09 -12.13
N LEU A 45 21.71 3.99 -11.88
CA LEU A 45 22.78 3.92 -10.89
C LEU A 45 23.99 4.79 -11.26
N VAL A 46 24.40 4.75 -12.54
CA VAL A 46 25.49 5.58 -13.06
C VAL A 46 25.14 7.05 -12.98
N SER A 47 23.96 7.43 -13.45
CA SER A 47 23.48 8.82 -13.42
C SER A 47 23.37 9.37 -12.00
N ALA A 48 23.02 8.52 -11.03
CA ALA A 48 22.88 8.88 -9.62
C ALA A 48 24.23 8.80 -8.84
N GLY A 49 25.31 8.33 -9.45
CA GLY A 49 26.64 8.28 -8.86
C GLY A 49 26.82 7.23 -7.76
N LEU A 50 26.21 6.04 -7.89
CA LEU A 50 26.33 4.97 -6.90
C LEU A 50 27.79 4.62 -6.59
N GLU A 51 28.65 4.54 -7.58
CA GLU A 51 30.07 4.17 -7.40
C GLU A 51 30.80 5.14 -6.49
N SER A 52 30.59 6.44 -6.68
CA SER A 52 31.19 7.49 -5.81
C SER A 52 30.55 7.53 -4.42
N PHE A 53 29.29 7.12 -4.31
CA PHE A 53 28.59 7.02 -3.03
C PHE A 53 29.16 5.87 -2.17
N LEU A 54 29.52 4.73 -2.75
CA LEU A 54 29.95 3.52 -2.06
C LEU A 54 31.41 3.58 -1.59
N SER A 55 31.70 4.42 -0.59
CA SER A 55 33.04 4.55 0.02
C SER A 55 33.31 3.50 1.10
N SER A 56 32.29 2.79 1.60
CA SER A 56 32.35 1.73 2.62
C SER A 56 31.27 0.67 2.40
N PRO A 57 31.36 -0.50 3.07
CA PRO A 57 30.31 -1.52 3.00
C PRO A 57 28.96 -0.95 3.43
N PRO A 58 27.91 -1.04 2.58
CA PRO A 58 26.62 -0.44 2.88
C PRO A 58 25.75 -1.31 3.78
N LEU A 59 24.83 -0.66 4.50
CA LEU A 59 23.58 -1.29 4.95
C LEU A 59 22.59 -1.26 3.81
N VAL A 60 22.07 -2.42 3.37
CA VAL A 60 21.01 -2.50 2.38
C VAL A 60 19.69 -2.78 3.08
N ILE A 61 18.79 -1.80 3.06
CA ILE A 61 17.44 -1.92 3.62
C ILE A 61 16.49 -2.36 2.53
N VAL A 62 15.78 -3.46 2.77
CA VAL A 62 14.81 -4.05 1.83
C VAL A 62 13.44 -4.20 2.48
N ASN A 63 12.39 -4.24 1.66
CA ASN A 63 11.03 -4.53 2.14
C ASN A 63 10.91 -5.98 2.61
N ASP A 64 9.92 -6.22 3.48
CA ASP A 64 9.53 -7.55 3.91
C ASP A 64 8.75 -8.33 2.83
N GLY A 65 8.45 -9.61 3.11
CA GLY A 65 7.76 -10.50 2.18
C GLY A 65 6.27 -10.21 1.97
N TYR A 66 5.71 -9.19 2.65
CA TYR A 66 4.32 -8.75 2.47
C TYR A 66 4.18 -7.66 1.39
N ARG A 67 5.29 -7.23 0.79
CA ARG A 67 5.31 -6.22 -0.28
C ARG A 67 5.60 -6.88 -1.63
N ASN A 68 4.90 -6.41 -2.66
CA ASN A 68 5.13 -6.84 -4.04
C ASN A 68 6.35 -6.13 -4.67
N THR A 69 7.40 -5.91 -3.88
CA THR A 69 8.66 -5.33 -4.37
C THR A 69 9.48 -6.43 -5.03
N PRO A 70 9.96 -6.26 -6.26
CA PRO A 70 10.75 -7.26 -6.97
C PRO A 70 12.20 -7.29 -6.44
N THR A 71 12.36 -7.40 -5.10
CA THR A 71 13.65 -7.26 -4.41
C THR A 71 14.67 -8.27 -4.92
N ALA A 72 14.30 -9.55 -5.04
CA ALA A 72 15.18 -10.58 -5.56
C ALA A 72 15.77 -10.20 -6.92
N LYS A 73 14.92 -9.75 -7.85
CA LYS A 73 15.32 -9.36 -9.20
C LYS A 73 16.25 -8.13 -9.19
N ILE A 74 15.97 -7.14 -8.36
CA ILE A 74 16.84 -5.95 -8.22
C ILE A 74 18.19 -6.34 -7.64
N LEU A 75 18.22 -7.21 -6.61
CA LEU A 75 19.47 -7.69 -6.02
C LEU A 75 20.28 -8.53 -7.01
N GLU A 76 19.65 -9.38 -7.81
CA GLU A 76 20.30 -10.16 -8.89
C GLU A 76 20.93 -9.24 -9.96
N TRP A 77 20.25 -8.16 -10.33
CA TRP A 77 20.81 -7.16 -11.24
C TRP A 77 21.97 -6.38 -10.59
N LEU A 78 21.82 -5.99 -9.32
CA LEU A 78 22.91 -5.35 -8.56
C LEU A 78 24.14 -6.27 -8.45
N ALA A 79 23.95 -7.58 -8.27
CA ALA A 79 25.05 -8.54 -8.25
C ALA A 79 25.88 -8.58 -9.55
N GLN A 80 25.24 -8.23 -10.69
CA GLN A 80 25.89 -8.15 -11.99
C GLN A 80 26.51 -6.77 -12.26
N ILE A 81 25.85 -5.69 -11.83
CA ILE A 81 26.25 -4.30 -12.12
C ILE A 81 27.25 -3.76 -11.09
N ALA A 82 26.96 -4.01 -9.81
CA ALA A 82 27.70 -3.49 -8.66
C ALA A 82 27.90 -4.59 -7.59
N PRO A 83 28.67 -5.65 -7.91
CA PRO A 83 28.81 -6.85 -7.06
C PRO A 83 29.26 -6.53 -5.64
N LEU A 84 30.04 -5.48 -5.43
CA LEU A 84 30.51 -5.05 -4.11
C LEU A 84 29.34 -4.68 -3.17
N VAL A 85 28.23 -4.19 -3.69
CA VAL A 85 27.02 -3.93 -2.89
C VAL A 85 26.49 -5.23 -2.28
N ILE A 86 26.50 -6.32 -3.06
CA ILE A 86 26.00 -7.62 -2.58
C ILE A 86 27.02 -8.31 -1.69
N ASP A 87 28.31 -8.28 -2.07
CA ASP A 87 29.36 -9.05 -1.39
C ASP A 87 29.76 -8.49 -0.03
N ARG A 88 29.60 -7.19 0.17
CA ARG A 88 30.04 -6.50 1.39
C ARG A 88 28.90 -5.95 2.25
N ALA A 89 27.67 -5.93 1.73
CA ALA A 89 26.54 -5.34 2.46
C ALA A 89 26.14 -6.17 3.70
N THR A 90 25.68 -5.47 4.71
CA THR A 90 24.74 -5.98 5.71
C THR A 90 23.33 -5.73 5.20
N PHE A 91 22.42 -6.69 5.32
CA PHE A 91 21.03 -6.56 4.88
C PHE A 91 20.11 -6.41 6.08
N LEU A 92 19.18 -5.46 6.01
CA LEU A 92 18.15 -5.25 7.02
C LEU A 92 16.77 -5.29 6.36
N ILE A 93 15.94 -6.26 6.78
CA ILE A 93 14.54 -6.33 6.34
C ILE A 93 13.70 -5.38 7.17
N ALA A 94 13.07 -4.42 6.52
CA ALA A 94 12.19 -3.41 7.11
C ALA A 94 10.79 -4.00 7.37
N THR A 95 10.63 -4.71 8.47
CA THR A 95 9.38 -5.39 8.86
C THR A 95 8.32 -4.44 9.44
N GLY A 96 8.74 -3.25 9.89
CA GLY A 96 7.85 -2.37 10.65
C GLY A 96 7.26 -3.11 11.86
N ALA A 97 5.93 -3.13 11.97
CA ALA A 97 5.20 -3.83 13.04
C ALA A 97 4.86 -5.30 12.70
N HIS A 98 5.30 -5.82 11.56
CA HIS A 98 5.06 -7.22 11.18
C HIS A 98 5.94 -8.18 11.99
N SER A 99 5.54 -9.45 12.01
CA SER A 99 6.32 -10.53 12.63
C SER A 99 7.62 -10.80 11.87
N ALA A 100 8.55 -11.50 12.53
CA ALA A 100 9.77 -12.01 11.91
C ALA A 100 9.49 -12.74 10.59
N PRO A 101 10.35 -12.55 9.56
CA PRO A 101 10.17 -13.23 8.28
C PRO A 101 10.35 -14.75 8.43
N THR A 102 9.55 -15.52 7.72
CA THR A 102 9.72 -16.97 7.58
C THR A 102 10.83 -17.27 6.57
N ASP A 103 11.35 -18.51 6.56
CA ASP A 103 12.31 -18.96 5.54
C ASP A 103 11.78 -18.75 4.11
N GLN A 104 10.49 -18.94 3.91
CA GLN A 104 9.86 -18.69 2.62
C GLN A 104 9.92 -17.20 2.26
N HIS A 105 9.65 -16.30 3.20
CA HIS A 105 9.80 -14.86 2.99
C HIS A 105 11.24 -14.49 2.64
N LEU A 106 12.23 -15.05 3.36
CA LEU A 106 13.66 -14.81 3.10
C LEU A 106 14.06 -15.25 1.68
N ARG A 107 13.63 -16.44 1.25
CA ARG A 107 13.86 -16.93 -0.11
C ARG A 107 13.15 -16.09 -1.17
N THR A 108 11.97 -15.57 -0.89
CA THR A 108 11.27 -14.66 -1.80
C THR A 108 12.00 -13.32 -1.94
N ILE A 109 12.50 -12.75 -0.82
CA ILE A 109 13.20 -11.45 -0.81
C ILE A 109 14.56 -11.53 -1.51
N PHE A 110 15.34 -12.59 -1.24
CA PHE A 110 16.73 -12.70 -1.71
C PHE A 110 16.91 -13.59 -2.94
N GLY A 111 15.91 -14.40 -3.30
CA GLY A 111 15.93 -15.27 -4.48
C GLY A 111 17.15 -16.18 -4.50
N SER A 112 17.81 -16.27 -5.65
CA SER A 112 19.02 -17.05 -5.87
C SER A 112 20.24 -16.58 -5.05
N LEU A 113 20.19 -15.38 -4.49
CA LEU A 113 21.28 -14.83 -3.66
C LEU A 113 21.18 -15.21 -2.19
N TYR A 114 20.08 -15.85 -1.75
CA TYR A 114 19.84 -16.10 -0.32
C TYR A 114 21.03 -16.80 0.36
N ASP A 115 21.49 -17.90 -0.19
CA ASP A 115 22.59 -18.68 0.43
C ASP A 115 23.92 -17.89 0.47
N ARG A 116 24.12 -16.96 -0.48
CA ARG A 116 25.32 -16.08 -0.54
C ARG A 116 25.30 -14.98 0.52
N VAL A 117 24.11 -14.51 0.93
CA VAL A 117 23.98 -13.33 1.82
C VAL A 117 23.43 -13.68 3.20
N SER A 118 22.89 -14.85 3.42
CA SER A 118 22.11 -15.27 4.61
C SER A 118 22.79 -14.96 5.94
N SER A 119 24.12 -15.13 6.04
CA SER A 119 24.89 -14.83 7.27
C SER A 119 24.95 -13.33 7.61
N ARG A 120 24.53 -12.43 6.72
CA ARG A 120 24.55 -10.99 6.87
C ARG A 120 23.15 -10.39 6.77
N VAL A 121 22.11 -11.22 6.85
CA VAL A 121 20.71 -10.81 6.82
C VAL A 121 20.19 -10.65 8.24
N HIS A 122 19.67 -9.48 8.54
CA HIS A 122 18.99 -9.13 9.78
C HIS A 122 17.56 -8.70 9.46
N TYR A 123 16.66 -8.78 10.43
CA TYR A 123 15.33 -8.21 10.34
C TYR A 123 15.08 -7.25 11.51
N HIS A 124 14.25 -6.29 11.28
CA HIS A 124 13.85 -5.35 12.31
C HIS A 124 12.76 -5.97 13.20
N ASP A 125 12.83 -5.75 14.52
CA ASP A 125 11.75 -6.03 15.46
C ASP A 125 11.38 -4.74 16.21
N ALA A 126 10.23 -4.16 15.86
CA ALA A 126 9.76 -2.89 16.41
C ALA A 126 9.51 -2.92 17.94
N LYS A 127 9.54 -4.09 18.57
CA LYS A 127 9.36 -4.27 20.02
C LYS A 127 10.68 -4.44 20.75
N ASN A 128 11.76 -4.79 20.04
CA ASN A 128 13.07 -5.02 20.64
C ASN A 128 13.84 -3.69 20.76
N LEU A 129 13.57 -2.95 21.83
CA LEU A 129 14.21 -1.65 22.09
C LEU A 129 15.72 -1.72 22.30
N GLU A 130 16.26 -2.88 22.70
CA GLU A 130 17.71 -3.07 22.89
C GLU A 130 18.48 -3.02 21.57
N SER A 131 17.83 -3.32 20.45
CA SER A 131 18.39 -3.24 19.10
C SER A 131 18.26 -1.87 18.45
N MET A 132 17.78 -0.86 19.20
CA MET A 132 17.45 0.45 18.68
C MET A 132 18.25 1.57 19.32
N THR A 133 18.40 2.66 18.58
CA THR A 133 19.07 3.88 19.02
C THR A 133 18.17 5.08 18.78
N PRO A 134 18.05 6.04 19.75
CA PRO A 134 17.29 7.26 19.54
C PRO A 134 17.97 8.16 18.50
N VAL A 135 17.16 8.75 17.60
CA VAL A 135 17.61 9.69 16.57
C VAL A 135 17.13 11.11 16.81
N GLY A 136 16.28 11.34 17.78
CA GLY A 136 15.71 12.63 18.15
C GLY A 136 14.28 12.50 18.59
N THR A 137 13.57 13.63 18.59
CA THR A 137 12.14 13.70 18.95
C THR A 137 11.31 14.08 17.74
N ASP A 138 10.10 13.51 17.64
CA ASP A 138 9.16 13.90 16.61
C ASP A 138 8.46 15.25 16.94
N ARG A 139 7.58 15.69 16.04
CA ARG A 139 6.83 16.95 16.20
C ARG A 139 5.88 16.98 17.41
N PHE A 140 5.67 15.85 18.10
CA PHE A 140 4.90 15.74 19.32
C PHE A 140 5.76 15.76 20.58
N GLY A 141 7.09 15.87 20.42
CA GLY A 141 8.05 15.83 21.52
C GLY A 141 8.35 14.43 22.05
N GLU A 142 7.98 13.39 21.28
CA GLU A 142 8.18 11.99 21.65
C GLU A 142 9.46 11.44 21.01
N ASP A 143 10.20 10.63 21.74
CA ASP A 143 11.41 9.99 21.24
C ASP A 143 11.10 9.09 20.05
N VAL A 144 12.01 9.13 19.07
CA VAL A 144 12.01 8.29 17.88
C VAL A 144 13.25 7.40 17.91
N LEU A 145 13.01 6.08 17.94
CA LEU A 145 14.08 5.10 17.90
C LEU A 145 14.08 4.38 16.55
N VAL A 146 15.26 4.08 16.05
CA VAL A 146 15.47 3.31 14.82
C VAL A 146 16.41 2.14 15.09
N ASN A 147 16.36 1.12 14.26
CA ASN A 147 17.30 0.00 14.33
C ASN A 147 18.74 0.54 14.28
N SER A 148 19.56 0.12 15.27
CA SER A 148 20.93 0.64 15.46
C SER A 148 21.85 0.41 14.27
N LEU A 149 21.54 -0.59 13.40
CA LEU A 149 22.29 -0.81 12.16
C LEU A 149 22.28 0.41 11.24
N LEU A 150 21.21 1.24 11.28
CA LEU A 150 21.13 2.48 10.49
C LEU A 150 22.28 3.44 10.84
N LEU A 151 22.58 3.61 12.13
CA LEU A 151 23.61 4.55 12.61
C LEU A 151 25.01 3.93 12.60
N ASN A 152 25.11 2.61 12.61
CA ASN A 152 26.39 1.90 12.59
C ASN A 152 27.02 1.82 11.19
N HIS A 153 26.32 2.29 10.14
CA HIS A 153 26.84 2.28 8.77
C HIS A 153 26.94 3.70 8.20
N GLU A 154 28.04 3.95 7.50
CA GLU A 154 28.29 5.24 6.83
C GLU A 154 27.56 5.34 5.48
N ARG A 155 27.15 4.23 4.89
CA ARG A 155 26.44 4.16 3.62
C ARG A 155 25.23 3.24 3.75
N ILE A 156 24.10 3.74 3.32
CA ILE A 156 22.79 3.06 3.41
C ILE A 156 22.19 3.05 2.02
N VAL A 157 21.78 1.87 1.55
CA VAL A 157 21.04 1.71 0.29
C VAL A 157 19.63 1.25 0.63
N VAL A 158 18.61 2.00 0.26
CA VAL A 158 17.19 1.66 0.49
C VAL A 158 16.56 1.20 -0.81
N ILE A 159 16.09 -0.03 -0.86
CA ILE A 159 15.38 -0.61 -2.01
C ILE A 159 13.91 -0.73 -1.68
N GLY A 160 13.03 -0.16 -2.50
CA GLY A 160 11.59 -0.22 -2.28
C GLY A 160 10.78 -0.03 -3.56
N SER A 161 9.49 -0.41 -3.51
CA SER A 161 8.52 -0.12 -4.56
C SER A 161 7.64 1.07 -4.18
N VAL A 162 7.34 1.90 -5.17
CA VAL A 162 6.43 3.04 -5.04
C VAL A 162 5.12 2.71 -5.72
N GLU A 163 4.09 2.59 -4.92
CA GLU A 163 2.71 2.33 -5.32
C GLU A 163 1.75 3.10 -4.43
N PRO A 164 0.49 3.31 -4.83
CA PRO A 164 -0.50 3.99 -3.99
C PRO A 164 -0.66 3.30 -2.64
N HIS A 165 -0.77 4.11 -1.58
CA HIS A 165 -1.02 3.62 -0.24
C HIS A 165 -2.23 4.32 0.36
N TYR A 166 -3.22 3.57 0.80
CA TYR A 166 -4.57 4.05 1.13
C TYR A 166 -4.63 5.17 2.19
N PHE A 167 -3.62 5.34 3.05
CA PHE A 167 -3.55 6.48 3.97
C PHE A 167 -2.23 7.26 3.94
N ALA A 168 -1.11 6.67 3.51
CA ALA A 168 0.18 7.35 3.50
C ALA A 168 0.52 8.02 2.16
N GLY A 169 -0.43 8.05 1.23
CA GLY A 169 -0.25 8.52 -0.13
C GLY A 169 0.41 7.48 -1.02
N PHE A 170 1.68 7.18 -0.77
CA PHE A 170 2.47 6.17 -1.49
C PHE A 170 3.30 5.31 -0.55
N THR A 171 3.66 4.11 -1.00
CA THR A 171 4.71 3.25 -0.43
C THR A 171 6.08 3.73 -0.88
N GLY A 172 7.14 2.99 -0.54
CA GLY A 172 8.50 3.27 -0.95
C GLY A 172 9.13 4.49 -0.30
N GLY A 173 10.28 4.90 -0.83
CA GLY A 173 11.01 6.05 -0.35
C GLY A 173 11.30 5.98 1.15
N ARG A 174 10.89 7.02 1.85
CA ARG A 174 11.03 7.15 3.30
C ARG A 174 10.44 6.00 4.11
N LYS A 175 9.44 5.27 3.56
CA LYS A 175 8.79 4.18 4.29
C LYS A 175 9.71 2.99 4.55
N GLY A 176 10.78 2.82 3.81
CA GLY A 176 11.81 1.83 4.09
C GLY A 176 12.55 2.10 5.42
N ILE A 177 12.66 3.37 5.82
CA ILE A 177 13.25 3.78 7.09
C ILE A 177 12.16 4.07 8.12
N PHE A 178 11.27 5.02 7.83
CA PHE A 178 10.15 5.43 8.67
C PHE A 178 8.81 5.06 8.01
N PRO A 179 8.04 4.10 8.52
CA PRO A 179 8.19 3.40 9.81
C PRO A 179 8.91 2.04 9.71
N GLY A 180 9.55 1.69 8.60
CA GLY A 180 10.06 0.35 8.30
C GLY A 180 11.02 -0.23 9.33
N ILE A 181 11.82 0.62 9.99
CA ILE A 181 12.81 0.21 11.00
C ILE A 181 12.73 1.03 12.30
N CYS A 182 11.53 1.58 12.62
CA CYS A 182 11.28 2.33 13.85
C CYS A 182 10.71 1.45 14.97
N ASP A 183 10.76 1.97 16.20
CA ASP A 183 10.04 1.44 17.34
C ASP A 183 8.50 1.45 17.13
N LEU A 184 7.81 0.54 17.82
CA LEU A 184 6.37 0.35 17.67
C LEU A 184 5.56 1.61 18.04
N ARG A 185 6.00 2.40 19.03
CA ARG A 185 5.28 3.61 19.46
C ARG A 185 5.31 4.68 18.35
N THR A 186 6.44 4.86 17.70
CA THR A 186 6.56 5.75 16.52
C THR A 186 5.67 5.29 15.37
N ILE A 187 5.61 3.96 15.11
CA ILE A 187 4.72 3.39 14.10
C ILE A 187 3.26 3.69 14.44
N GLU A 188 2.84 3.42 15.69
CA GLU A 188 1.46 3.65 16.13
C GLU A 188 1.07 5.12 16.06
N ARG A 189 1.92 6.05 16.51
CA ARG A 189 1.67 7.50 16.40
C ARG A 189 1.44 7.91 14.94
N ASN A 190 2.26 7.43 14.03
CA ASN A 190 2.11 7.70 12.60
C ASN A 190 0.78 7.14 12.06
N HIS A 191 0.47 5.89 12.36
CA HIS A 191 -0.72 5.21 11.84
C HIS A 191 -2.03 5.76 12.42
N ASN A 192 -2.03 6.25 13.66
CA ASN A 192 -3.20 6.88 14.26
C ASN A 192 -3.63 8.16 13.54
N MET A 193 -2.72 8.83 12.83
CA MET A 193 -3.08 9.98 11.98
C MET A 193 -3.89 9.59 10.73
N ALA A 194 -3.98 8.30 10.42
CA ALA A 194 -4.79 7.80 9.31
C ALA A 194 -6.30 7.95 9.53
N ASP A 195 -6.75 8.27 10.76
CA ASP A 195 -8.15 8.61 11.04
C ASP A 195 -8.60 9.89 10.31
N SER A 196 -7.66 10.75 9.94
CA SER A 196 -7.92 11.97 9.19
C SER A 196 -8.41 11.67 7.77
N LEU A 197 -9.47 12.37 7.34
CA LEU A 197 -9.96 12.32 5.94
C LEU A 197 -8.94 12.84 4.92
N ALA A 198 -7.93 13.61 5.36
CA ALA A 198 -6.84 14.05 4.51
C ALA A 198 -5.78 12.95 4.22
N ALA A 199 -5.80 11.86 5.00
CA ALA A 199 -4.96 10.69 4.77
C ALA A 199 -5.57 9.84 3.64
N GLN A 200 -5.16 10.09 2.40
CA GLN A 200 -5.74 9.50 1.18
C GLN A 200 -4.66 8.87 0.30
N PRO A 201 -5.03 7.90 -0.56
CA PRO A 201 -4.11 7.40 -1.57
C PRO A 201 -3.65 8.52 -2.50
N MET A 202 -2.41 8.42 -2.97
CA MET A 202 -1.73 9.35 -3.87
C MET A 202 -1.58 10.80 -3.36
N LYS A 203 -1.97 11.09 -2.13
CA LYS A 203 -1.87 12.42 -1.54
C LYS A 203 -0.68 12.49 -0.57
N LEU A 204 0.29 13.36 -0.87
CA LEU A 204 1.43 13.64 -0.01
C LEU A 204 1.24 14.96 0.75
N GLU A 205 0.90 16.00 0.02
CA GLU A 205 0.65 17.32 0.59
C GLU A 205 -0.61 17.32 1.47
N ARG A 206 -0.51 17.97 2.63
CA ARG A 206 -1.58 18.05 3.65
C ARG A 206 -2.10 16.68 4.14
N ASN A 207 -1.43 15.57 3.76
CA ASN A 207 -1.69 14.25 4.32
C ASN A 207 -0.91 14.13 5.64
N PRO A 208 -1.58 14.06 6.81
CA PRO A 208 -0.89 14.12 8.10
C PRO A 208 0.07 12.95 8.31
N VAL A 209 -0.24 11.77 7.76
CA VAL A 209 0.64 10.60 7.81
C VAL A 209 1.91 10.84 6.97
N ALA A 210 1.74 11.29 5.73
CA ALA A 210 2.86 11.59 4.83
C ALA A 210 3.76 12.70 5.38
N VAL A 211 3.16 13.81 5.83
CA VAL A 211 3.89 14.94 6.42
C VAL A 211 4.67 14.53 7.67
N HIS A 212 4.11 13.65 8.52
CA HIS A 212 4.85 13.13 9.66
C HIS A 212 6.03 12.25 9.22
N LEU A 213 5.85 11.36 8.24
CA LEU A 213 6.96 10.56 7.70
C LEU A 213 8.09 11.44 7.13
N ASP A 214 7.72 12.53 6.46
CA ASP A 214 8.71 13.48 5.92
C ASP A 214 9.45 14.23 7.03
N SER A 215 8.77 14.58 8.12
CA SER A 215 9.42 15.20 9.28
C SER A 215 10.37 14.25 10.03
N LEU A 216 10.07 12.95 10.06
CA LEU A 216 10.95 11.95 10.66
C LEU A 216 12.26 11.79 9.87
N LEU A 217 12.24 11.98 8.55
CA LEU A 217 13.47 11.95 7.74
C LEU A 217 14.48 13.05 8.11
N GLU A 218 14.02 14.15 8.69
CA GLU A 218 14.93 15.23 9.15
C GLU A 218 15.77 14.82 10.37
N LEU A 219 15.39 13.72 11.05
CA LEU A 219 16.11 13.21 12.21
C LEU A 219 17.38 12.41 11.85
N ILE A 220 17.58 12.10 10.56
CA ILE A 220 18.72 11.33 10.09
C ILE A 220 19.53 12.09 9.03
N ASP A 221 20.80 11.76 8.91
CA ASP A 221 21.67 12.29 7.86
C ASP A 221 21.34 11.64 6.50
N GLN A 222 20.50 12.31 5.70
CA GLN A 222 20.05 11.83 4.40
C GLN A 222 21.19 11.77 3.37
N SER A 223 22.35 12.44 3.58
CA SER A 223 23.50 12.34 2.70
C SER A 223 24.16 10.94 2.72
N LYS A 224 23.90 10.16 3.77
CA LYS A 224 24.32 8.78 3.91
C LYS A 224 23.39 7.78 3.22
N VAL A 225 22.26 8.23 2.66
CA VAL A 225 21.20 7.35 2.11
C VAL A 225 21.15 7.46 0.59
N PHE A 226 21.38 6.36 -0.08
CA PHE A 226 21.10 6.16 -1.51
C PHE A 226 19.82 5.32 -1.68
N SER A 227 19.01 5.69 -2.60
CA SER A 227 17.70 5.07 -2.82
C SER A 227 17.62 4.41 -4.19
N ILE A 228 16.99 3.23 -4.25
CA ILE A 228 16.57 2.54 -5.47
C ILE A 228 15.06 2.34 -5.35
N GLN A 229 14.29 3.14 -6.08
CA GLN A 229 12.83 3.07 -6.08
C GLN A 229 12.36 2.44 -7.38
N VAL A 230 11.45 1.47 -7.25
CA VAL A 230 10.88 0.73 -8.37
C VAL A 230 9.38 1.05 -8.45
N VAL A 231 8.88 1.30 -9.64
CA VAL A 231 7.43 1.37 -9.89
C VAL A 231 7.04 0.14 -10.69
N MET A 232 6.10 -0.64 -10.15
CA MET A 232 5.49 -1.77 -10.84
C MET A 232 4.23 -1.31 -11.55
N ASP A 233 3.76 -2.07 -12.54
CA ASP A 233 2.41 -1.92 -13.05
C ASP A 233 1.47 -3.01 -12.51
N SER A 234 0.22 -3.01 -12.96
CA SER A 234 -0.81 -3.96 -12.53
C SER A 234 -0.58 -5.39 -13.04
N THR A 235 0.46 -5.63 -13.85
CA THR A 235 0.87 -6.93 -14.41
C THR A 235 2.19 -7.44 -13.83
N ASP A 236 2.64 -6.88 -12.69
CA ASP A 236 3.91 -7.17 -12.04
C ASP A 236 5.15 -6.90 -12.94
N THR A 237 5.00 -5.99 -13.89
CA THR A 237 6.10 -5.53 -14.74
C THR A 237 6.76 -4.30 -14.14
N ILE A 238 8.09 -4.23 -14.13
CA ILE A 238 8.81 -3.02 -13.70
C ILE A 238 8.62 -1.94 -14.76
N ALA A 239 7.86 -0.90 -14.40
CA ALA A 239 7.56 0.22 -15.27
C ALA A 239 8.63 1.31 -15.24
N GLY A 240 9.35 1.45 -14.12
CA GLY A 240 10.43 2.42 -13.99
C GLY A 240 11.30 2.18 -12.76
N ILE A 241 12.53 2.69 -12.83
CA ILE A 241 13.54 2.61 -11.76
C ILE A 241 14.14 4.00 -11.57
N PHE A 242 14.16 4.45 -10.32
CA PHE A 242 14.63 5.78 -9.93
C PHE A 242 15.67 5.63 -8.82
N CYS A 243 16.87 6.18 -9.04
CA CYS A 243 17.99 6.04 -8.13
C CYS A 243 18.51 7.39 -7.66
N GLY A 244 19.19 7.40 -6.50
CA GLY A 244 19.90 8.57 -5.99
C GLY A 244 19.42 9.04 -4.62
N ASN A 245 19.31 10.36 -4.42
CA ASN A 245 18.76 10.93 -3.20
C ASN A 245 17.37 10.39 -2.90
N LEU A 246 17.11 10.08 -1.62
CA LEU A 246 15.87 9.42 -1.20
C LEU A 246 14.61 10.23 -1.53
N ARG A 247 14.65 11.56 -1.38
CA ARG A 247 13.49 12.44 -1.67
C ARG A 247 13.26 12.57 -3.17
N ASP A 248 14.32 12.83 -3.92
CA ASP A 248 14.21 13.09 -5.36
C ASP A 248 13.79 11.84 -6.11
N SER A 249 14.42 10.69 -5.85
CA SER A 249 14.07 9.42 -6.48
C SER A 249 12.65 8.97 -6.11
N PHE A 250 12.21 9.20 -4.86
CA PHE A 250 10.83 8.94 -4.44
C PHE A 250 9.84 9.86 -5.16
N HIS A 251 10.15 11.16 -5.27
CA HIS A 251 9.28 12.12 -5.94
C HIS A 251 9.09 11.77 -7.42
N GLU A 252 10.17 11.45 -8.14
CA GLU A 252 10.09 11.03 -9.54
C GLU A 252 9.32 9.70 -9.70
N ALA A 253 9.55 8.74 -8.79
CA ALA A 253 8.80 7.49 -8.79
C ALA A 253 7.29 7.70 -8.53
N THR A 254 6.91 8.67 -7.67
CA THR A 254 5.48 8.97 -7.43
C THR A 254 4.79 9.58 -8.66
N LYS A 255 5.51 10.33 -9.49
CA LYS A 255 4.95 10.86 -10.77
C LYS A 255 4.58 9.71 -11.70
N LEU A 256 5.49 8.74 -11.89
CA LEU A 256 5.20 7.56 -12.71
C LEU A 256 4.10 6.69 -12.09
N ALA A 257 4.16 6.46 -10.77
CA ALA A 257 3.12 5.69 -10.08
C ALA A 257 1.73 6.32 -10.24
N ARG A 258 1.63 7.66 -10.19
CA ARG A 258 0.38 8.37 -10.47
C ARG A 258 -0.10 8.13 -11.91
N GLN A 259 0.79 8.19 -12.90
CA GLN A 259 0.44 7.94 -14.30
C GLN A 259 -0.08 6.52 -14.54
N ILE A 260 0.44 5.52 -13.80
CA ILE A 260 0.05 4.12 -13.95
C ILE A 260 -1.25 3.82 -13.22
N TYR A 261 -1.38 4.25 -11.97
CA TYR A 261 -2.44 3.78 -11.08
C TYR A 261 -3.65 4.73 -10.97
N ALA A 262 -3.50 6.03 -11.31
CA ALA A 262 -4.60 6.98 -11.21
C ALA A 262 -5.49 6.95 -12.44
N CYS A 263 -6.80 6.91 -12.19
CA CYS A 263 -7.82 7.17 -13.18
C CYS A 263 -8.64 8.38 -12.72
N GLU A 264 -8.68 9.42 -13.55
CA GLU A 264 -9.42 10.65 -13.24
C GLU A 264 -10.89 10.50 -13.60
N PHE A 265 -11.77 11.07 -12.77
CA PHE A 265 -13.19 11.18 -13.03
C PHE A 265 -13.67 12.64 -12.88
N GLU A 266 -14.64 13.05 -13.70
CA GLU A 266 -15.18 14.41 -13.68
C GLU A 266 -16.31 14.55 -12.66
N GLU A 267 -17.29 13.65 -12.69
CA GLU A 267 -18.45 13.66 -11.80
C GLU A 267 -18.60 12.35 -11.05
N PRO A 268 -19.01 12.39 -9.76
CA PRO A 268 -19.21 11.19 -8.96
C PRO A 268 -20.29 10.25 -9.52
N TYR A 269 -20.19 8.98 -9.13
CA TYR A 269 -21.05 7.88 -9.55
C TYR A 269 -22.08 7.53 -8.47
N ASP A 270 -23.23 7.00 -8.90
CA ASP A 270 -24.23 6.41 -8.01
C ASP A 270 -23.73 5.11 -7.37
N VAL A 271 -23.04 4.30 -8.17
CA VAL A 271 -22.42 3.05 -7.75
C VAL A 271 -21.03 2.90 -8.35
N CYS A 272 -20.06 2.51 -7.53
CA CYS A 272 -18.79 1.96 -7.98
C CYS A 272 -18.80 0.43 -7.76
N LEU A 273 -18.62 -0.34 -8.83
CA LEU A 273 -18.38 -1.79 -8.78
C LEU A 273 -16.86 -2.03 -8.84
N CYS A 274 -16.30 -2.44 -7.73
CA CYS A 274 -14.85 -2.57 -7.54
C CYS A 274 -14.44 -4.04 -7.66
N GLU A 275 -13.97 -4.47 -8.83
CA GLU A 275 -13.38 -5.79 -9.04
C GLU A 275 -12.08 -5.91 -8.27
N LEU A 276 -11.95 -6.91 -7.42
CA LEU A 276 -10.71 -7.16 -6.69
C LEU A 276 -10.12 -8.50 -7.14
N LEU A 277 -8.86 -8.45 -7.53
CA LEU A 277 -8.14 -9.61 -8.07
C LEU A 277 -7.23 -10.27 -7.02
N PRO A 278 -6.86 -11.55 -7.20
CA PRO A 278 -5.84 -12.21 -6.39
C PRO A 278 -4.52 -11.43 -6.36
N PRO A 279 -3.80 -11.43 -5.22
CA PRO A 279 -4.16 -12.11 -3.96
C PRO A 279 -5.04 -11.27 -3.01
N LEU A 280 -5.48 -10.08 -3.44
CA LEU A 280 -6.21 -9.14 -2.57
C LEU A 280 -7.67 -9.53 -2.34
N ASP A 281 -8.26 -10.34 -3.23
CA ASP A 281 -9.63 -10.88 -3.12
C ASP A 281 -9.76 -12.04 -2.13
N ASP A 282 -8.64 -12.48 -1.53
CA ASP A 282 -8.60 -13.65 -0.66
C ASP A 282 -9.36 -13.47 0.65
N ASN A 283 -9.29 -12.26 1.26
CA ASN A 283 -9.88 -12.07 2.59
C ASN A 283 -10.42 -10.66 2.82
N LEU A 284 -11.33 -10.55 3.80
CA LEU A 284 -12.03 -9.31 4.16
C LEU A 284 -11.08 -8.17 4.58
N TYR A 285 -9.96 -8.49 5.23
CA TYR A 285 -8.99 -7.49 5.66
C TYR A 285 -8.32 -6.75 4.49
N GLN A 286 -8.17 -7.42 3.33
CA GLN A 286 -7.59 -6.84 2.12
C GLN A 286 -8.61 -6.05 1.29
N VAL A 287 -9.90 -6.40 1.37
CA VAL A 287 -11.00 -5.74 0.64
C VAL A 287 -11.01 -4.23 0.81
N GLN A 288 -10.62 -3.74 1.99
CA GLN A 288 -10.59 -2.30 2.27
C GLN A 288 -9.71 -1.50 1.30
N LYS A 289 -8.69 -2.11 0.68
CA LYS A 289 -7.84 -1.40 -0.30
C LYS A 289 -8.65 -0.91 -1.50
N ALA A 290 -9.53 -1.76 -2.05
CA ALA A 290 -10.41 -1.39 -3.15
C ALA A 290 -11.39 -0.28 -2.74
N LEU A 291 -11.98 -0.40 -1.56
CA LEU A 291 -12.88 0.63 -1.01
C LEU A 291 -12.18 1.99 -0.91
N GLU A 292 -10.97 2.04 -0.34
CA GLU A 292 -10.19 3.26 -0.16
C GLU A 292 -9.77 3.91 -1.49
N ASN A 293 -9.47 3.08 -2.50
CA ASN A 293 -9.06 3.55 -3.81
C ASN A 293 -10.23 4.12 -4.63
N CYS A 294 -11.49 3.73 -4.33
CA CYS A 294 -12.63 4.05 -5.18
C CYS A 294 -13.68 4.95 -4.52
N GLN A 295 -13.72 5.04 -3.17
CA GLN A 295 -14.80 5.69 -2.43
C GLN A 295 -14.98 7.18 -2.74
N LEU A 296 -13.93 7.87 -3.19
CA LEU A 296 -14.01 9.29 -3.57
C LEU A 296 -14.84 9.53 -4.84
N ALA A 297 -14.93 8.53 -5.71
CA ALA A 297 -15.72 8.60 -6.91
C ALA A 297 -17.22 8.32 -6.68
N VAL A 298 -17.63 7.99 -5.46
CA VAL A 298 -19.03 7.74 -5.11
C VAL A 298 -19.65 8.97 -4.51
N ARG A 299 -20.79 9.42 -5.06
CA ARG A 299 -21.55 10.54 -4.48
C ARG A 299 -22.12 10.21 -3.11
N ASP A 300 -22.46 11.21 -2.33
CA ASP A 300 -23.14 11.02 -1.05
C ASP A 300 -24.47 10.26 -1.23
N GLY A 301 -24.72 9.29 -0.38
CA GLY A 301 -25.85 8.34 -0.49
C GLY A 301 -25.68 7.28 -1.58
N GLY A 302 -24.62 7.31 -2.37
CA GLY A 302 -24.26 6.29 -3.35
C GLY A 302 -23.75 4.98 -2.72
N ALA A 303 -23.19 4.09 -3.52
CA ALA A 303 -22.64 2.82 -3.03
C ALA A 303 -21.28 2.51 -3.65
N CYS A 304 -20.32 2.08 -2.80
CA CYS A 304 -19.09 1.43 -3.23
C CYS A 304 -19.18 -0.05 -2.93
N VAL A 305 -19.23 -0.89 -3.96
CA VAL A 305 -19.43 -2.34 -3.86
C VAL A 305 -18.15 -3.04 -4.26
N VAL A 306 -17.50 -3.71 -3.31
CA VAL A 306 -16.33 -4.54 -3.62
C VAL A 306 -16.79 -5.95 -3.97
N VAL A 307 -16.31 -6.45 -5.11
CA VAL A 307 -16.57 -7.79 -5.63
C VAL A 307 -15.33 -8.64 -5.39
N ALA A 308 -15.38 -9.49 -4.35
CA ALA A 308 -14.26 -10.31 -3.89
C ALA A 308 -14.78 -11.60 -3.22
N ALA A 309 -14.28 -12.75 -3.61
CA ALA A 309 -14.75 -14.02 -3.07
C ALA A 309 -14.46 -14.21 -1.58
N CYS A 310 -13.35 -13.69 -1.08
CA CYS A 310 -12.90 -13.80 0.31
C CYS A 310 -12.80 -15.26 0.80
N LYS A 311 -12.25 -16.17 -0.02
CA LYS A 311 -12.13 -17.60 0.29
C LYS A 311 -11.23 -17.88 1.51
N GLY A 312 -10.25 -17.04 1.77
CA GLY A 312 -9.40 -17.05 2.98
C GLY A 312 -10.07 -16.46 4.22
N GLY A 313 -11.37 -16.09 4.15
CA GLY A 313 -12.14 -15.64 5.31
C GLY A 313 -11.89 -14.19 5.70
N ILE A 314 -11.71 -13.93 7.01
CA ILE A 314 -11.58 -12.57 7.57
C ILE A 314 -10.18 -11.97 7.45
N GLY A 315 -9.14 -12.79 7.40
CA GLY A 315 -7.75 -12.39 7.21
C GLY A 315 -7.05 -11.77 8.42
N SER A 316 -7.79 -11.30 9.44
CA SER A 316 -7.21 -10.75 10.68
C SER A 316 -8.19 -10.84 11.84
N ASP A 317 -7.93 -11.77 12.77
CA ASP A 317 -8.72 -11.92 14.00
C ASP A 317 -8.65 -10.67 14.87
N HIS A 318 -7.51 -10.00 14.93
CA HIS A 318 -7.34 -8.78 15.71
C HIS A 318 -8.27 -7.65 15.21
N PHE A 319 -8.32 -7.43 13.91
CA PHE A 319 -9.22 -6.44 13.29
C PHE A 319 -10.68 -6.75 13.60
N PHE A 320 -11.05 -8.02 13.56
CA PHE A 320 -12.41 -8.46 13.82
C PHE A 320 -12.81 -8.29 15.30
N LYS A 321 -11.89 -8.62 16.23
CA LYS A 321 -12.09 -8.39 17.68
C LYS A 321 -12.16 -6.91 18.05
N LEU A 322 -11.41 -6.03 17.35
CA LEU A 322 -11.54 -4.59 17.56
C LEU A 322 -12.97 -4.09 17.25
N ALA A 323 -13.63 -4.68 16.26
CA ALA A 323 -15.00 -4.29 15.90
C ALA A 323 -16.02 -4.60 16.99
N GLU A 324 -15.78 -5.57 17.88
CA GLU A 324 -16.64 -5.91 19.00
C GLU A 324 -16.67 -4.83 20.11
N ILE A 325 -15.57 -4.09 20.24
CA ILE A 325 -15.41 -3.01 21.22
C ILE A 325 -15.45 -1.62 20.59
N TRP A 326 -15.92 -1.52 19.33
CA TRP A 326 -15.93 -0.26 18.60
C TRP A 326 -17.23 0.51 18.83
N ASP A 327 -17.13 1.72 19.39
CA ASP A 327 -18.26 2.66 19.47
C ASP A 327 -18.39 3.38 18.12
N ARG A 328 -19.35 2.91 17.32
CA ARG A 328 -19.62 3.44 15.99
C ARG A 328 -19.96 4.95 16.01
N THR A 329 -20.66 5.41 17.03
CA THR A 329 -21.11 6.80 17.13
C THR A 329 -19.98 7.76 17.45
N ARG A 330 -19.02 7.30 18.25
CA ARG A 330 -17.82 8.06 18.61
C ARG A 330 -16.62 7.78 17.72
N ASN A 331 -16.76 6.82 16.81
CA ASN A 331 -15.73 6.35 15.89
C ASN A 331 -14.40 5.97 16.59
N ARG A 332 -14.48 5.25 17.73
CA ARG A 332 -13.34 4.82 18.55
C ARG A 332 -13.65 3.56 19.36
N ALA A 333 -12.61 2.92 19.92
CA ALA A 333 -12.79 1.82 20.86
C ALA A 333 -13.49 2.30 22.15
N THR A 334 -14.37 1.47 22.72
CA THR A 334 -15.17 1.82 23.92
C THR A 334 -14.34 2.02 25.18
N ASP A 335 -13.18 1.35 25.29
CA ASP A 335 -12.22 1.48 26.39
C ASP A 335 -11.34 2.75 26.27
N GLY A 336 -11.46 3.50 25.18
CA GLY A 336 -10.71 4.74 24.93
C GLY A 336 -9.21 4.55 24.68
N VAL A 337 -8.72 3.31 24.64
CA VAL A 337 -7.31 3.00 24.38
C VAL A 337 -7.09 2.85 22.87
N PRO A 338 -6.21 3.66 22.26
CA PRO A 338 -5.82 3.44 20.87
C PRO A 338 -5.19 2.05 20.70
N ARG A 339 -5.67 1.30 19.72
CA ARG A 339 -5.12 -0.03 19.41
C ARG A 339 -4.58 -0.03 17.99
N PHE A 340 -3.45 -0.70 17.80
CA PHE A 340 -2.87 -0.86 16.47
C PHE A 340 -3.91 -1.43 15.49
N GLY A 341 -4.09 -0.77 14.33
CA GLY A 341 -5.09 -1.15 13.33
C GLY A 341 -6.49 -0.55 13.52
N SER A 342 -6.75 0.20 14.61
CA SER A 342 -8.05 0.88 14.87
C SER A 342 -8.43 1.85 13.74
N HIS A 343 -7.46 2.49 13.11
CA HIS A 343 -7.66 3.37 11.96
C HIS A 343 -8.42 2.68 10.82
N LYS A 344 -8.27 1.37 10.62
CA LYS A 344 -9.01 0.65 9.59
C LYS A 344 -10.52 0.68 9.84
N LEU A 345 -10.94 0.39 11.09
CA LEU A 345 -12.35 0.46 11.48
C LEU A 345 -12.89 1.90 11.44
N ALA A 346 -12.10 2.85 11.95
CA ALA A 346 -12.46 4.26 11.94
C ALA A 346 -12.78 4.75 10.52
N ARG A 347 -11.95 4.36 9.55
CA ARG A 347 -12.12 4.74 8.15
C ARG A 347 -13.35 4.11 7.50
N VAL A 348 -13.54 2.80 7.66
CA VAL A 348 -14.73 2.12 7.11
C VAL A 348 -16.00 2.68 7.77
N ASN A 349 -15.99 2.91 9.09
CA ASN A 349 -17.10 3.51 9.79
C ASN A 349 -17.43 4.93 9.27
N ALA A 350 -16.40 5.76 9.07
CA ALA A 350 -16.59 7.11 8.50
C ALA A 350 -17.17 7.06 7.09
N MET A 351 -16.66 6.16 6.22
CA MET A 351 -17.20 5.96 4.87
C MET A 351 -18.65 5.49 4.89
N SER A 352 -19.00 4.55 5.79
CA SER A 352 -20.37 4.03 5.91
C SER A 352 -21.39 5.06 6.39
N GLY A 353 -20.94 6.18 6.95
CA GLY A 353 -21.78 7.35 7.26
C GLY A 353 -22.15 8.21 6.04
N ARG A 354 -21.37 8.09 4.95
CA ARG A 354 -21.53 8.88 3.72
C ARG A 354 -22.11 8.05 2.56
N ILE A 355 -21.61 6.82 2.39
CA ILE A 355 -21.97 5.92 1.31
C ILE A 355 -22.31 4.53 1.84
N MET A 356 -23.06 3.74 1.08
CA MET A 356 -23.20 2.33 1.34
C MET A 356 -21.88 1.61 1.01
N VAL A 357 -21.30 0.94 2.00
CA VAL A 357 -20.13 0.07 1.83
C VAL A 357 -20.60 -1.35 1.57
N GLY A 358 -20.66 -1.73 0.29
CA GLY A 358 -21.17 -3.01 -0.17
C GLY A 358 -20.07 -4.06 -0.35
N LEU A 359 -20.42 -5.33 -0.12
CA LEU A 359 -19.54 -6.47 -0.36
C LEU A 359 -20.32 -7.61 -1.03
N TYR A 360 -19.90 -8.00 -2.23
CA TYR A 360 -20.32 -9.23 -2.88
C TYR A 360 -19.25 -10.31 -2.65
N SER A 361 -19.55 -11.30 -1.81
CA SER A 361 -18.59 -12.33 -1.39
C SER A 361 -19.26 -13.63 -0.96
N GLU A 362 -18.45 -14.67 -0.76
CA GLU A 362 -18.89 -15.95 -0.18
C GLU A 362 -19.05 -15.90 1.35
N LEU A 363 -18.59 -14.81 2.00
CA LEU A 363 -18.67 -14.66 3.46
C LEU A 363 -20.10 -14.58 3.97
N PRO A 364 -20.37 -15.08 5.21
CA PRO A 364 -21.67 -14.92 5.84
C PRO A 364 -22.03 -13.43 6.07
N VAL A 365 -23.32 -13.09 5.95
CA VAL A 365 -23.84 -11.71 6.17
C VAL A 365 -23.36 -11.10 7.48
N LYS A 366 -23.38 -11.90 8.57
CA LYS A 366 -22.97 -11.46 9.91
C LYS A 366 -21.51 -10.99 9.93
N THR A 367 -20.65 -11.65 9.18
CA THR A 367 -19.19 -11.36 9.14
C THR A 367 -18.92 -9.97 8.55
N GLY A 368 -19.52 -9.63 7.42
CA GLY A 368 -19.34 -8.30 6.81
C GLY A 368 -19.90 -7.18 7.71
N ARG A 369 -21.12 -7.37 8.23
CA ARG A 369 -21.79 -6.37 9.08
C ARG A 369 -21.02 -6.01 10.35
N GLN A 370 -20.28 -6.94 10.91
CA GLN A 370 -19.45 -6.68 12.10
C GLN A 370 -18.40 -5.59 11.85
N VAL A 371 -17.93 -5.46 10.62
CA VAL A 371 -16.94 -4.46 10.19
C VAL A 371 -17.50 -3.46 9.18
N TYR A 372 -18.80 -3.22 9.23
CA TYR A 372 -19.55 -2.19 8.49
C TYR A 372 -19.71 -2.42 6.99
N TYR A 373 -19.58 -3.65 6.51
CA TYR A 373 -19.91 -4.00 5.13
C TYR A 373 -21.33 -4.58 5.04
N GLU A 374 -22.12 -4.06 4.11
CA GLU A 374 -23.41 -4.64 3.76
C GLU A 374 -23.23 -5.71 2.68
N LYS A 375 -23.61 -6.95 2.99
CA LYS A 375 -23.53 -8.04 2.02
C LYS A 375 -24.56 -7.86 0.93
N ILE A 376 -24.12 -8.05 -0.32
CA ILE A 376 -24.99 -8.10 -1.50
C ILE A 376 -25.01 -9.55 -1.99
N ASP A 377 -26.19 -10.17 -1.98
CA ASP A 377 -26.35 -11.56 -2.43
C ASP A 377 -26.63 -11.67 -3.93
N ASN A 378 -27.17 -10.62 -4.54
CA ASN A 378 -27.45 -10.55 -5.98
C ASN A 378 -27.19 -9.14 -6.51
N LEU A 379 -26.15 -8.99 -7.33
CA LEU A 379 -25.74 -7.71 -7.89
C LEU A 379 -26.75 -7.15 -8.90
N GLU A 380 -27.39 -7.97 -9.73
CA GLU A 380 -28.38 -7.51 -10.69
C GLU A 380 -29.61 -6.92 -9.99
N MET A 381 -30.12 -7.63 -8.99
CA MET A 381 -31.24 -7.14 -8.18
C MET A 381 -30.85 -5.86 -7.41
N PHE A 382 -29.65 -5.81 -6.86
CA PHE A 382 -29.13 -4.61 -6.19
C PHE A 382 -29.08 -3.40 -7.12
N LEU A 383 -28.52 -3.57 -8.32
CA LEU A 383 -28.46 -2.50 -9.32
C LEU A 383 -29.87 -2.11 -9.78
N GLY A 384 -30.76 -3.08 -10.05
CA GLY A 384 -32.12 -2.85 -10.50
C GLY A 384 -33.02 -2.09 -9.51
N THR A 385 -32.78 -2.29 -8.19
CA THR A 385 -33.52 -1.59 -7.14
C THR A 385 -32.96 -0.21 -6.79
N ARG A 386 -31.67 0.04 -7.10
CA ARG A 386 -30.98 1.24 -6.70
C ARG A 386 -30.81 2.27 -7.83
N LEU A 387 -30.76 1.81 -9.08
CA LEU A 387 -30.45 2.66 -10.22
C LEU A 387 -31.69 2.93 -11.06
N GLY A 388 -31.93 4.20 -11.38
CA GLY A 388 -32.89 4.66 -12.36
C GLY A 388 -32.24 5.01 -13.69
N SER A 389 -33.06 5.42 -14.68
CA SER A 389 -32.54 5.94 -15.96
C SER A 389 -31.68 7.20 -15.72
N GLY A 390 -30.54 7.26 -16.38
CA GLY A 390 -29.56 8.35 -16.22
C GLY A 390 -28.58 8.16 -15.04
N ALA A 391 -28.75 7.10 -14.23
CA ALA A 391 -27.78 6.79 -13.18
C ALA A 391 -26.42 6.39 -13.77
N ARG A 392 -25.34 6.64 -13.02
CA ARG A 392 -23.96 6.41 -13.43
C ARG A 392 -23.30 5.32 -12.59
N VAL A 393 -22.65 4.38 -13.25
CA VAL A 393 -21.90 3.27 -12.63
C VAL A 393 -20.46 3.32 -13.08
N ALA A 394 -19.53 3.38 -12.13
CA ALA A 394 -18.12 3.13 -12.39
C ALA A 394 -17.82 1.64 -12.22
N VAL A 395 -17.19 1.04 -13.20
CA VAL A 395 -16.66 -0.33 -13.16
C VAL A 395 -15.16 -0.24 -13.01
N VAL A 396 -14.64 -0.58 -11.84
CA VAL A 396 -13.21 -0.42 -11.54
C VAL A 396 -12.52 -1.77 -11.59
N ARG A 397 -11.70 -1.96 -12.63
CA ARG A 397 -10.89 -3.17 -12.82
C ARG A 397 -9.71 -3.16 -11.89
N ASN A 398 -9.43 -4.32 -11.28
CA ASN A 398 -8.32 -4.45 -10.32
C ASN A 398 -8.26 -3.29 -9.33
N ALA A 399 -9.36 -3.05 -8.62
CA ALA A 399 -9.53 -1.90 -7.72
C ALA A 399 -8.51 -1.87 -6.55
N GLY A 400 -7.77 -2.96 -6.33
CA GLY A 400 -6.63 -2.99 -5.42
C GLY A 400 -5.45 -2.12 -5.90
N HIS A 401 -5.35 -1.88 -7.22
CA HIS A 401 -4.28 -1.12 -7.87
C HIS A 401 -4.80 0.08 -8.69
N THR A 402 -6.08 0.14 -9.02
CA THR A 402 -6.69 1.27 -9.71
C THR A 402 -7.24 2.27 -8.70
N VAL A 403 -6.79 3.52 -8.75
CA VAL A 403 -7.20 4.57 -7.83
C VAL A 403 -7.99 5.63 -8.57
N LEU A 404 -9.25 5.83 -8.18
CA LEU A 404 -10.08 6.90 -8.73
C LEU A 404 -9.80 8.22 -8.01
N ILE A 405 -9.41 9.24 -8.76
CA ILE A 405 -9.15 10.58 -8.24
C ILE A 405 -10.03 11.61 -8.96
N PRO A 406 -10.58 12.61 -8.23
CA PRO A 406 -11.34 13.67 -8.91
C PRO A 406 -10.43 14.48 -9.81
N ASN A 407 -10.91 14.76 -11.02
CA ASN A 407 -10.25 15.73 -11.90
C ASN A 407 -10.38 17.13 -11.26
N THR A 408 -9.26 17.68 -10.77
CA THR A 408 -9.20 19.03 -10.22
C THR A 408 -8.67 19.95 -11.30
N HIS A 409 -9.60 20.57 -12.05
CA HIS A 409 -9.28 21.71 -12.93
C HIS A 409 -8.89 22.93 -12.12
#